data_a9a0bf23ec5e31ee80aa2f4465cbf338
#
_entry.id   a9a0bf23ec5e31ee80aa2f4465cbf338
#
_cell.length_a   1.000
_cell.length_b   1.000
_cell.length_c   1.000
_cell.angle_alpha   90.00
_cell.angle_beta   90.00
_cell.angle_gamma   90.00
#
_symmetry.space_group_name_H-M   'P 1'
#
loop_
_entity.id
_entity.type
_entity.pdbx_description
1 polymer ?
#
loop_
_entity_poly.entity_id
_entity_poly.type
_entity_poly.pdbx_seq_one_letter_code
_entity_poly.pdbx_strand_id
1 'polypeptide(L)'
;MWSDSESADVEAPDRAPETGGGESKAPQLPDTRNASNEVAALGTIAPPINLEAAIAEAANAVGERSLVPHAATMIENLSQQQKDDIPTLIYSAHEFQTDGSAAVELNGQRLKVGQRAGPVMIKDILVDSVILENSGVTFRLTALNSWINM
;
A
#
# COMPACT_ATOMS: atom_id res chain seq x y z
N MET A 1 45.27 14.53 -38.70
CA MET A 1 44.09 15.10 -39.36
C MET A 1 43.06 15.38 -38.34
N TRP A 2 43.09 16.57 -37.87
CA TRP A 2 42.13 17.01 -36.86
C TRP A 2 41.07 17.83 -37.53
N SER A 3 39.87 17.38 -37.53
CA SER A 3 38.74 18.20 -37.89
C SER A 3 38.50 19.16 -36.76
N ASP A 4 38.70 20.38 -37.04
CA ASP A 4 38.20 21.48 -36.23
C ASP A 4 36.70 21.32 -36.09
N SER A 5 36.28 20.96 -34.92
CA SER A 5 34.89 21.15 -34.55
C SER A 5 34.69 22.61 -34.30
N GLU A 6 34.33 23.29 -35.33
CA GLU A 6 33.75 24.59 -35.26
C GLU A 6 32.57 24.50 -34.30
N SER A 7 32.78 24.98 -33.13
CA SER A 7 31.67 25.22 -32.23
C SER A 7 30.74 26.20 -32.88
N ALA A 8 29.64 25.70 -33.33
CA ALA A 8 28.55 26.53 -33.72
C ALA A 8 28.18 27.41 -32.54
N ASP A 9 28.43 28.64 -32.69
CA ASP A 9 27.93 29.70 -31.83
C ASP A 9 26.41 29.61 -31.85
N VAL A 10 25.86 28.92 -30.88
CA VAL A 10 24.43 28.92 -30.66
C VAL A 10 24.13 30.22 -29.94
N GLU A 11 24.02 31.24 -30.71
CA GLU A 11 23.40 32.46 -30.26
C GLU A 11 21.99 32.14 -29.84
N ALA A 12 21.81 31.93 -28.58
CA ALA A 12 20.49 31.86 -27.98
C ALA A 12 19.84 33.22 -28.22
N PRO A 13 18.73 33.29 -28.90
CA PRO A 13 18.02 34.53 -29.04
C PRO A 13 17.60 34.98 -27.65
N ASP A 14 18.28 35.95 -27.18
CA ASP A 14 17.85 36.75 -26.06
C ASP A 14 16.57 37.46 -26.47
N ARG A 15 15.47 36.80 -26.28
CA ARG A 15 14.16 37.35 -26.50
C ARG A 15 13.35 37.09 -25.24
N ALA A 16 13.60 37.89 -24.26
CA ALA A 16 12.60 38.10 -23.24
C ALA A 16 11.38 38.72 -23.93
N PRO A 17 10.25 38.07 -23.92
CA PRO A 17 9.04 38.71 -24.39
C PRO A 17 8.79 39.92 -23.48
N GLU A 18 8.89 41.06 -24.02
CA GLU A 18 8.27 42.22 -23.47
C GLU A 18 6.79 41.90 -23.36
N THR A 19 6.41 41.39 -22.26
CA THR A 19 5.02 41.40 -21.88
C THR A 19 4.68 42.84 -21.58
N GLY A 20 4.29 43.50 -22.60
CA GLY A 20 3.56 44.74 -22.42
C GLY A 20 2.48 44.45 -21.40
N GLY A 21 2.42 45.27 -20.39
CA GLY A 21 1.57 45.14 -19.25
C GLY A 21 0.17 44.63 -19.57
N GLY A 22 0.07 43.35 -19.56
CA GLY A 22 -1.22 42.74 -19.37
C GLY A 22 -1.56 43.01 -17.94
N GLU A 23 -2.41 43.93 -17.74
CA GLU A 23 -3.12 44.04 -16.50
C GLU A 23 -3.71 42.71 -16.21
N SER A 24 -3.00 41.95 -15.43
CA SER A 24 -3.63 40.81 -14.80
C SER A 24 -4.66 41.41 -13.86
N LYS A 25 -5.84 41.53 -14.39
CA LYS A 25 -7.01 41.73 -13.59
C LYS A 25 -7.02 40.53 -12.65
N ALA A 26 -6.61 40.75 -11.42
CA ALA A 26 -6.76 39.74 -10.40
C ALA A 26 -8.19 39.22 -10.48
N PRO A 27 -8.37 37.92 -10.56
CA PRO A 27 -9.73 37.36 -10.54
C PRO A 27 -10.39 37.96 -9.31
N GLN A 28 -11.42 38.73 -9.53
CA GLN A 28 -12.22 39.19 -8.42
C GLN A 28 -12.70 37.95 -7.71
N LEU A 29 -12.21 37.78 -6.49
CA LEU A 29 -12.77 36.80 -5.59
C LEU A 29 -14.27 37.04 -5.58
N PRO A 30 -15.04 35.98 -5.82
CA PRO A 30 -16.49 36.09 -5.75
C PRO A 30 -16.84 36.69 -4.39
N ASP A 31 -17.71 37.63 -4.45
CA ASP A 31 -18.12 38.40 -3.28
C ASP A 31 -18.46 37.44 -2.15
N THR A 32 -17.67 37.45 -1.11
CA THR A 32 -17.82 36.55 0.03
C THR A 32 -19.16 36.70 0.74
N ARG A 33 -19.89 37.74 0.41
CA ARG A 33 -21.22 37.96 0.97
C ARG A 33 -22.28 37.01 0.45
N ASN A 34 -22.16 36.57 -0.80
CA ASN A 34 -23.07 35.59 -1.36
C ASN A 34 -22.73 34.17 -0.93
N ALA A 35 -21.47 33.87 -0.74
CA ALA A 35 -21.05 32.58 -0.27
C ALA A 35 -21.52 32.31 1.17
N SER A 36 -21.58 33.35 2.00
CA SER A 36 -22.04 33.20 3.38
C SER A 36 -23.53 32.84 3.50
N ASN A 37 -24.33 33.33 2.55
CA ASN A 37 -25.77 33.01 2.57
C ASN A 37 -26.05 31.61 2.01
N GLU A 38 -25.29 31.15 1.04
CA GLU A 38 -25.46 29.79 0.53
C GLU A 38 -24.98 28.76 1.53
N VAL A 39 -23.91 29.03 2.22
CA VAL A 39 -23.42 28.10 3.25
C VAL A 39 -24.39 28.02 4.44
N ALA A 40 -25.05 29.11 4.79
CA ALA A 40 -26.08 29.09 5.85
C ALA A 40 -27.34 28.33 5.42
N ALA A 41 -27.71 28.38 4.16
CA ALA A 41 -28.83 27.62 3.62
C ALA A 41 -28.52 26.11 3.48
N LEU A 42 -27.30 25.75 3.20
CA LEU A 42 -26.86 24.36 3.14
C LEU A 42 -26.58 23.77 4.52
N GLY A 43 -26.27 24.60 5.51
CA GLY A 43 -26.02 24.18 6.89
C GLY A 43 -27.22 23.59 7.59
N THR A 44 -28.44 23.90 7.10
CA THR A 44 -29.68 23.38 7.66
C THR A 44 -30.08 21.99 7.13
N ILE A 45 -29.43 21.51 6.09
CA ILE A 45 -29.81 20.26 5.41
C ILE A 45 -28.74 19.17 5.63
N ALA A 46 -27.56 19.52 6.08
CA ALA A 46 -26.57 18.53 6.42
C ALA A 46 -27.02 17.80 7.71
N PRO A 47 -27.28 16.49 7.64
CA PRO A 47 -27.54 15.73 8.85
C PRO A 47 -26.34 15.87 9.79
N PRO A 48 -26.53 15.95 11.10
CA PRO A 48 -25.41 15.98 12.02
C PRO A 48 -24.54 14.76 11.74
N ILE A 49 -23.26 14.99 11.49
CA ILE A 49 -22.32 13.89 11.35
C ILE A 49 -22.29 13.16 12.67
N ASN A 50 -22.88 11.99 12.68
CA ASN A 50 -22.83 11.15 13.87
C ASN A 50 -21.43 10.54 13.95
N LEU A 51 -20.58 11.20 14.72
CA LEU A 51 -19.20 10.79 14.91
C LEU A 51 -19.12 9.38 15.52
N GLU A 52 -20.08 9.04 16.36
CA GLU A 52 -20.19 7.70 16.93
C GLU A 52 -20.47 6.63 15.87
N ALA A 53 -21.38 6.90 14.94
CA ALA A 53 -21.64 6.00 13.84
C ALA A 53 -20.46 5.90 12.89
N ALA A 54 -19.77 7.00 12.61
CA ALA A 54 -18.58 7.01 11.79
C ALA A 54 -17.42 6.24 12.45
N ILE A 55 -17.26 6.34 13.75
CA ILE A 55 -16.26 5.57 14.50
C ILE A 55 -16.64 4.08 14.54
N ALA A 56 -17.91 3.76 14.73
CA ALA A 56 -18.38 2.37 14.72
C ALA A 56 -18.22 1.74 13.34
N GLU A 57 -18.51 2.49 12.28
CA GLU A 57 -18.32 2.04 10.91
C GLU A 57 -16.82 1.87 10.57
N ALA A 58 -15.99 2.80 10.99
CA ALA A 58 -14.54 2.68 10.85
C ALA A 58 -13.99 1.51 11.66
N ALA A 59 -14.47 1.27 12.86
CA ALA A 59 -14.08 0.13 13.68
C ALA A 59 -14.52 -1.20 13.04
N ASN A 60 -15.71 -1.24 12.47
CA ASN A 60 -16.17 -2.41 11.69
C ASN A 60 -15.35 -2.60 10.43
N ALA A 61 -15.02 -1.55 9.70
CA ALA A 61 -14.16 -1.61 8.51
C ALA A 61 -12.72 -2.07 8.83
N VAL A 62 -12.22 -1.70 10.01
CA VAL A 62 -10.92 -2.20 10.51
C VAL A 62 -11.04 -3.63 11.03
N GLY A 63 -12.16 -3.98 11.65
CA GLY A 63 -12.45 -5.35 12.10
C GLY A 63 -12.76 -6.32 10.97
N GLU A 64 -13.25 -5.82 9.84
CA GLU A 64 -13.54 -6.59 8.63
C GLU A 64 -12.34 -6.83 7.72
N ARG A 65 -11.15 -6.42 8.10
CA ARG A 65 -9.96 -7.16 7.70
C ARG A 65 -9.91 -8.52 8.40
N SER A 66 -11.08 -9.13 8.43
CA SER A 66 -11.25 -10.50 8.80
C SER A 66 -10.36 -11.33 7.90
N LEU A 67 -9.29 -11.81 8.46
CA LEU A 67 -8.41 -12.74 7.76
C LEU A 67 -9.30 -13.82 7.14
N VAL A 68 -9.08 -14.15 5.90
CA VAL A 68 -9.82 -15.23 5.24
C VAL A 68 -9.83 -16.44 6.17
N PRO A 69 -11.00 -16.99 6.54
CA PRO A 69 -11.07 -18.10 7.48
C PRO A 69 -10.20 -19.27 7.00
N HIS A 70 -9.26 -19.68 7.83
CA HIS A 70 -8.41 -20.82 7.55
C HIS A 70 -8.06 -21.53 8.85
N ALA A 71 -7.98 -22.86 8.79
CA ALA A 71 -7.74 -23.69 9.97
C ALA A 71 -6.32 -23.59 10.53
N ALA A 72 -5.37 -23.05 9.76
CA ALA A 72 -3.99 -22.91 10.23
C ALA A 72 -3.88 -21.88 11.34
N THR A 73 -3.17 -22.22 12.39
CA THR A 73 -2.90 -21.34 13.53
C THR A 73 -1.97 -20.21 13.13
N MET A 74 -2.26 -19.00 13.58
CA MET A 74 -1.36 -17.87 13.38
C MET A 74 -0.01 -18.13 14.06
N ILE A 75 1.08 -17.70 13.45
CA ILE A 75 2.43 -17.91 13.98
C ILE A 75 2.57 -17.34 15.40
N GLU A 76 1.92 -16.23 15.68
CA GLU A 76 1.91 -15.62 17.01
C GLU A 76 1.30 -16.50 18.10
N ASN A 77 0.37 -17.37 17.71
CA ASN A 77 -0.36 -18.24 18.62
C ASN A 77 0.25 -19.65 18.77
N LEU A 78 1.35 -19.92 18.08
CA LEU A 78 2.09 -21.16 18.25
C LEU A 78 2.75 -21.22 19.64
N SER A 79 3.02 -22.42 20.12
CA SER A 79 3.82 -22.60 21.33
C SER A 79 5.25 -22.10 21.12
N GLN A 80 5.93 -21.74 22.19
CA GLN A 80 7.31 -21.26 22.11
C GLN A 80 8.22 -22.27 21.41
N GLN A 81 8.10 -23.52 21.75
CA GLN A 81 8.87 -24.60 21.14
C GLN A 81 8.66 -24.70 19.62
N GLN A 82 7.43 -24.53 19.16
CA GLN A 82 7.11 -24.52 17.72
C GLN A 82 7.68 -23.28 17.04
N LYS A 83 7.67 -22.15 17.70
CA LYS A 83 8.26 -20.90 17.21
C LYS A 83 9.77 -21.00 17.07
N ASP A 84 10.43 -21.64 18.03
CA ASP A 84 11.89 -21.85 18.03
C ASP A 84 12.35 -22.72 16.86
N ASP A 85 11.51 -23.65 16.42
CA ASP A 85 11.78 -24.50 15.26
C ASP A 85 11.58 -23.78 13.92
N ILE A 86 10.90 -22.64 13.89
CA ILE A 86 10.65 -21.88 12.67
C ILE A 86 11.80 -20.93 12.42
N PRO A 87 12.49 -21.03 11.26
CA PRO A 87 13.58 -20.11 10.94
C PRO A 87 13.06 -18.68 10.74
N THR A 88 13.96 -17.73 10.73
CA THR A 88 13.62 -16.36 10.33
C THR A 88 13.06 -16.35 8.91
N LEU A 89 11.91 -15.72 8.75
CA LEU A 89 11.19 -15.58 7.49
C LEU A 89 11.00 -14.10 7.17
N ILE A 90 11.77 -13.61 6.24
CA ILE A 90 11.63 -12.23 5.74
C ILE A 90 10.63 -12.24 4.60
N TYR A 91 9.47 -11.65 4.84
CA TYR A 91 8.36 -11.61 3.90
C TYR A 91 8.32 -10.26 3.19
N SER A 92 8.85 -10.19 1.98
CA SER A 92 9.09 -8.95 1.25
C SER A 92 8.04 -8.65 0.17
N ALA A 93 7.38 -9.66 -0.40
CA ALA A 93 6.34 -9.44 -1.40
C ALA A 93 5.22 -10.48 -1.31
N HIS A 94 4.02 -10.03 -1.56
CA HIS A 94 2.81 -10.85 -1.64
C HIS A 94 2.05 -10.50 -2.91
N GLU A 95 1.90 -11.45 -3.80
CA GLU A 95 1.14 -11.33 -5.03
C GLU A 95 0.00 -12.33 -5.01
N PHE A 96 -1.20 -11.83 -5.13
CA PHE A 96 -2.39 -12.65 -5.24
C PHE A 96 -3.24 -12.13 -6.40
N GLN A 97 -3.57 -12.99 -7.34
CA GLN A 97 -4.41 -12.66 -8.49
C GLN A 97 -5.69 -13.48 -8.46
N THR A 98 -6.74 -12.88 -8.95
CA THR A 98 -8.07 -13.51 -9.00
C THR A 98 -8.14 -14.71 -9.96
N ASP A 99 -7.17 -14.86 -10.86
CA ASP A 99 -7.03 -16.01 -11.74
C ASP A 99 -6.46 -17.26 -11.05
N GLY A 100 -6.14 -17.14 -9.75
CA GLY A 100 -5.53 -18.20 -8.96
C GLY A 100 -4.00 -18.24 -9.03
N SER A 101 -3.38 -17.32 -9.75
CA SER A 101 -1.92 -17.19 -9.68
C SER A 101 -1.53 -16.40 -8.45
N ALA A 102 -0.80 -17.04 -7.57
CA ALA A 102 -0.31 -16.43 -6.35
C ALA A 102 1.18 -16.73 -6.17
N ALA A 103 1.91 -15.76 -5.66
CA ALA A 103 3.32 -15.90 -5.34
C ALA A 103 3.67 -15.03 -4.13
N VAL A 104 4.60 -15.51 -3.35
CA VAL A 104 5.15 -14.76 -2.21
C VAL A 104 6.65 -14.70 -2.32
N GLU A 105 7.24 -13.66 -1.77
CA GLU A 105 8.70 -13.58 -1.66
C GLU A 105 9.09 -13.74 -0.20
N LEU A 106 9.77 -14.84 0.08
CA LEU A 106 10.31 -15.17 1.40
C LEU A 106 11.82 -15.32 1.31
N ASN A 107 12.53 -14.62 2.19
CA ASN A 107 13.99 -14.64 2.23
C ASN A 107 14.66 -14.31 0.87
N GLY A 108 14.05 -13.39 0.11
CA GLY A 108 14.53 -13.01 -1.22
C GLY A 108 14.25 -14.04 -2.32
N GLN A 109 13.44 -15.03 -2.06
CA GLN A 109 13.02 -16.05 -3.03
C GLN A 109 11.55 -15.93 -3.37
N ARG A 110 11.24 -15.81 -4.64
CA ARG A 110 9.87 -15.83 -5.13
C ARG A 110 9.36 -17.26 -5.23
N LEU A 111 8.34 -17.56 -4.47
CA LEU A 111 7.84 -18.91 -4.25
C LEU A 111 6.33 -18.99 -4.51
N LYS A 112 5.91 -20.15 -4.96
CA LYS A 112 4.51 -20.51 -5.19
C LYS A 112 4.08 -21.63 -4.25
N VAL A 113 2.80 -21.92 -4.24
CA VAL A 113 2.25 -23.08 -3.52
C VAL A 113 3.02 -24.36 -3.91
N GLY A 114 3.41 -25.12 -2.91
CA GLY A 114 4.20 -26.35 -3.04
C GLY A 114 5.71 -26.16 -3.09
N GLN A 115 6.21 -24.94 -3.18
CA GLN A 115 7.65 -24.64 -3.13
C GLN A 115 8.15 -24.42 -1.69
N ARG A 116 9.47 -24.42 -1.53
CA ARG A 116 10.11 -24.34 -0.21
C ARG A 116 11.06 -23.15 -0.11
N ALA A 117 11.02 -22.51 1.05
CA ALA A 117 12.04 -21.58 1.52
C ALA A 117 12.85 -22.25 2.63
N GLY A 118 13.95 -22.88 2.30
CA GLY A 118 14.70 -23.67 3.25
C GLY A 118 13.88 -24.86 3.79
N PRO A 119 13.69 -24.99 5.11
CA PRO A 119 12.91 -26.06 5.71
C PRO A 119 11.39 -25.83 5.60
N VAL A 120 10.97 -24.60 5.30
CA VAL A 120 9.56 -24.22 5.29
C VAL A 120 8.95 -24.44 3.91
N MET A 121 7.80 -25.06 3.84
CA MET A 121 7.05 -25.31 2.61
C MET A 121 5.80 -24.43 2.56
N ILE A 122 5.51 -23.89 1.37
CA ILE A 122 4.29 -23.13 1.13
C ILE A 122 3.16 -24.09 0.83
N LYS A 123 2.16 -24.11 1.70
CA LYS A 123 0.97 -24.97 1.56
C LYS A 123 -0.12 -24.28 0.79
N ASP A 124 -0.32 -22.99 1.04
CA ASP A 124 -1.34 -22.19 0.37
C ASP A 124 -0.99 -20.71 0.46
N ILE A 125 -1.50 -19.92 -0.48
CA ILE A 125 -1.36 -18.47 -0.52
C ILE A 125 -2.77 -17.88 -0.57
N LEU A 126 -3.14 -17.18 0.48
CA LEU A 126 -4.43 -16.49 0.59
C LEU A 126 -4.26 -15.03 0.23
N VAL A 127 -5.35 -14.32 0.07
CA VAL A 127 -5.35 -12.90 -0.32
C VAL A 127 -4.62 -12.00 0.70
N ASP A 128 -4.56 -12.41 1.95
CA ASP A 128 -4.08 -11.63 3.09
C ASP A 128 -2.96 -12.31 3.90
N SER A 129 -2.57 -13.52 3.50
CA SER A 129 -1.66 -14.35 4.29
C SER A 129 -1.11 -15.52 3.49
N VAL A 130 -0.11 -16.15 4.01
CA VAL A 130 0.45 -17.39 3.48
C VAL A 130 0.37 -18.48 4.52
N ILE A 131 0.05 -19.68 4.08
CA ILE A 131 0.04 -20.90 4.91
C ILE A 131 1.34 -21.64 4.67
N LEU A 132 2.06 -21.87 5.75
CA LEU A 132 3.38 -22.47 5.74
C LEU A 132 3.39 -23.73 6.58
N GLU A 133 4.28 -24.65 6.24
CA GLU A 133 4.53 -25.85 7.02
C GLU A 133 6.02 -25.99 7.30
N ASN A 134 6.38 -26.19 8.55
CA ASN A 134 7.73 -26.50 8.98
C ASN A 134 7.69 -27.70 9.94
N SER A 135 8.45 -28.74 9.65
CA SER A 135 8.56 -29.94 10.49
C SER A 135 7.20 -30.56 10.88
N GLY A 136 6.20 -30.50 9.98
CA GLY A 136 4.85 -31.00 10.23
C GLY A 136 3.92 -30.04 10.97
N VAL A 137 4.41 -28.88 11.37
CA VAL A 137 3.59 -27.82 11.97
C VAL A 137 3.13 -26.87 10.88
N THR A 138 1.81 -26.78 10.71
CA THR A 138 1.21 -25.83 9.77
C THR A 138 0.84 -24.55 10.49
N PHE A 139 1.28 -23.43 9.97
CA PHE A 139 1.02 -22.11 10.55
C PHE A 139 0.72 -21.07 9.48
N ARG A 140 0.14 -19.99 9.91
CA ARG A 140 -0.26 -18.87 9.08
C ARG A 140 0.60 -17.65 9.38
N LEU A 141 1.10 -17.02 8.34
CA LEU A 141 1.83 -15.76 8.41
C LEU A 141 1.06 -14.69 7.62
N THR A 142 0.75 -13.58 8.27
CA THR A 142 0.08 -12.45 7.61
C THR A 142 0.96 -11.87 6.51
N ALA A 143 0.34 -11.46 5.41
CA ALA A 143 1.05 -10.88 4.27
C ALA A 143 1.96 -9.72 4.70
N LEU A 144 3.18 -9.73 4.19
CA LEU A 144 4.22 -8.72 4.47
C LEU A 144 4.65 -8.62 5.96
N ASN A 145 4.23 -9.56 6.79
CA ASN A 145 4.69 -9.63 8.16
C ASN A 145 5.84 -10.64 8.26
N SER A 146 7.03 -10.15 8.57
CA SER A 146 8.22 -11.00 8.71
C SER A 146 8.27 -11.64 10.09
N TRP A 147 8.72 -12.88 10.16
CA TRP A 147 8.98 -13.58 11.40
C TRP A 147 10.49 -13.63 11.66
N ILE A 148 10.91 -13.15 12.81
CA ILE A 148 12.31 -13.19 13.24
C ILE A 148 12.40 -14.14 14.42
N ASN A 149 13.12 -15.23 14.23
CA ASN A 149 13.46 -16.14 15.31
C ASN A 149 14.57 -15.52 16.15
N MET A 150 14.32 -15.40 17.44
CA MET A 150 15.28 -14.85 18.42
C MET A 150 15.66 -15.89 19.47
#